data_1b69dffd187179b8fb5579090a11dadb
#
_entry.id   1b69dffd187179b8fb5579090a11dadb
#
_cell.length_a   1.000
_cell.length_b   1.000
_cell.length_c   1.000
_cell.angle_alpha   90.00
_cell.angle_beta   90.00
_cell.angle_gamma   90.00
#
_symmetry.space_group_name_H-M   'P 1'
#
loop_
_entity.id
_entity.type
_entity.pdbx_description
1 polymer ?
#
loop_
_entity_poly.entity_id
_entity_poly.type
_entity_poly.pdbx_seq_one_letter_code
_entity_poly.pdbx_strand_id
1 'polypeptide(L)'
;MNKTILLERLQNERDSFELLLNRIGFARQLTMKGVSGSMTVKDLLADVLSHEQFIADRLSEILHGQMYSPSASFTALENFQREYGYPDYESPLAEKDKPHPPVTEFYKNIGFDEIVSEELVVYANILEAVQKLTHHQCLDHDLYHRVAEHTYRPYRRTSSAIHRWLKKIASESK
;
A
#
# COMPACT_ATOMS: atom_id res chain seq x y z
N MET A 1 -20.81 3.62 -7.37
CA MET A 1 -20.30 3.22 -6.04
C MET A 1 -20.65 4.31 -5.05
N ASN A 2 -20.92 3.97 -3.81
CA ASN A 2 -21.09 4.93 -2.73
C ASN A 2 -20.05 4.69 -1.64
N LYS A 3 -20.00 5.59 -0.65
CA LYS A 3 -19.00 5.54 0.42
C LYS A 3 -19.09 4.29 1.29
N THR A 4 -20.29 3.83 1.60
CA THR A 4 -20.52 2.60 2.37
C THR A 4 -19.95 1.37 1.67
N ILE A 5 -20.26 1.21 0.39
CA ILE A 5 -19.74 0.10 -0.44
C ILE A 5 -18.23 0.17 -0.56
N LEU A 6 -17.65 1.36 -0.70
CA LEU A 6 -16.20 1.52 -0.73
C LEU A 6 -15.55 1.05 0.57
N LEU A 7 -16.08 1.48 1.72
CA LEU A 7 -15.56 1.11 3.03
C LEU A 7 -15.69 -0.39 3.30
N GLU A 8 -16.83 -0.99 3.00
CA GLU A 8 -17.04 -2.43 3.13
C GLU A 8 -16.05 -3.24 2.26
N ARG A 9 -15.88 -2.82 1.02
CA ARG A 9 -14.95 -3.48 0.11
C ARG A 9 -13.51 -3.34 0.59
N LEU A 10 -13.11 -2.16 1.02
CA LEU A 10 -11.79 -1.89 1.53
C LEU A 10 -11.48 -2.79 2.75
N GLN A 11 -12.38 -2.88 3.70
CA GLN A 11 -12.23 -3.74 4.88
C GLN A 11 -12.15 -5.22 4.50
N ASN A 12 -13.05 -5.72 3.67
CA ASN A 12 -13.06 -7.12 3.27
C ASN A 12 -11.77 -7.53 2.54
N GLU A 13 -11.30 -6.69 1.64
CA GLU A 13 -10.06 -6.96 0.89
C GLU A 13 -8.83 -6.87 1.79
N ARG A 14 -8.83 -5.93 2.75
CA ARG A 14 -7.74 -5.79 3.73
C ARG A 14 -7.69 -6.99 4.67
N ASP A 15 -8.84 -7.47 5.17
CA ASP A 15 -8.93 -8.64 6.03
C ASP A 15 -8.41 -9.90 5.31
N SER A 16 -8.78 -10.08 4.05
CA SER A 16 -8.30 -11.19 3.23
C SER A 16 -6.78 -11.13 3.01
N PHE A 17 -6.25 -9.94 2.80
CA PHE A 17 -4.81 -9.71 2.63
C PHE A 17 -4.05 -10.01 3.94
N GLU A 18 -4.56 -9.54 5.08
CA GLU A 18 -4.00 -9.81 6.39
C GLU A 18 -3.99 -11.30 6.74
N LEU A 19 -5.08 -12.02 6.45
CA LEU A 19 -5.13 -13.47 6.63
C LEU A 19 -4.06 -14.19 5.81
N LEU A 20 -3.81 -13.75 4.58
CA LEU A 20 -2.76 -14.32 3.76
C LEU A 20 -1.37 -14.04 4.34
N LEU A 21 -1.10 -12.82 4.78
CA LEU A 21 0.18 -12.46 5.42
C LEU A 21 0.42 -13.29 6.69
N ASN A 22 -0.61 -13.51 7.48
CA ASN A 22 -0.53 -14.34 8.69
C ASN A 22 -0.22 -15.82 8.37
N ARG A 23 -0.70 -16.32 7.23
CA ARG A 23 -0.38 -17.69 6.77
C ARG A 23 1.07 -17.89 6.36
N ILE A 24 1.72 -16.87 5.85
CA ILE A 24 3.13 -16.96 5.42
C ILE A 24 4.05 -17.22 6.61
N GLY A 25 3.62 -16.81 7.82
CA GLY A 25 4.24 -17.21 9.09
C GLY A 25 5.60 -16.60 9.28
N PHE A 26 6.66 -17.20 9.38
CA PHE A 26 7.90 -16.79 10.00
C PHE A 26 8.91 -16.08 9.09
N ALA A 27 9.80 -15.32 9.71
CA ALA A 27 10.79 -14.44 9.14
C ALA A 27 11.57 -14.98 7.91
N ARG A 28 11.80 -16.28 7.84
CA ARG A 28 12.54 -16.90 6.73
C ARG A 28 11.78 -16.80 5.40
N GLN A 29 10.47 -17.00 5.42
CA GLN A 29 9.65 -16.91 4.20
C GLN A 29 9.43 -15.46 3.77
N LEU A 30 9.39 -14.54 4.72
CA LEU A 30 9.18 -13.12 4.45
C LEU A 30 10.33 -12.46 3.68
N THR A 31 11.54 -13.00 3.83
CA THR A 31 12.76 -12.47 3.19
C THR A 31 13.23 -13.29 1.99
N MET A 32 12.52 -14.36 1.63
CA MET A 32 12.84 -15.16 0.44
C MET A 32 12.55 -14.38 -0.84
N LYS A 33 13.54 -14.29 -1.72
CA LYS A 33 13.41 -13.70 -3.05
C LYS A 33 12.58 -14.57 -3.98
N GLY A 34 12.04 -13.99 -5.03
CA GLY A 34 11.36 -14.71 -6.10
C GLY A 34 9.85 -14.77 -5.96
N VAL A 35 9.24 -14.04 -5.02
CA VAL A 35 7.78 -13.93 -4.91
C VAL A 35 7.21 -13.20 -6.13
N SER A 36 7.84 -12.10 -6.51
CA SER A 36 7.57 -11.38 -7.76
C SER A 36 8.88 -10.83 -8.30
N GLY A 37 9.46 -11.48 -9.31
CA GLY A 37 10.80 -11.18 -9.79
C GLY A 37 11.84 -11.40 -8.67
N SER A 38 12.59 -10.37 -8.32
CA SER A 38 13.56 -10.42 -7.20
C SER A 38 12.96 -9.97 -5.84
N MET A 39 11.67 -9.60 -5.81
CA MET A 39 11.02 -9.06 -4.62
C MET A 39 10.68 -10.15 -3.60
N THR A 40 10.81 -9.79 -2.34
CA THR A 40 10.36 -10.59 -1.18
C THR A 40 8.93 -10.18 -0.79
N VAL A 41 8.29 -10.90 0.13
CA VAL A 41 7.00 -10.47 0.73
C VAL A 41 7.17 -9.12 1.41
N LYS A 42 8.27 -8.89 2.10
CA LYS A 42 8.59 -7.61 2.73
C LYS A 42 8.64 -6.46 1.71
N ASP A 43 9.28 -6.68 0.57
CA ASP A 43 9.37 -5.69 -0.51
C ASP A 43 7.98 -5.37 -1.08
N LEU A 44 7.15 -6.39 -1.28
CA LEU A 44 5.77 -6.23 -1.76
C LEU A 44 4.91 -5.45 -0.75
N LEU A 45 5.08 -5.70 0.56
CA LEU A 45 4.37 -4.95 1.58
C LEU A 45 4.84 -3.49 1.66
N ALA A 46 6.13 -3.23 1.49
CA ALA A 46 6.66 -1.87 1.39
C ALA A 46 6.06 -1.10 0.21
N ASP A 47 5.88 -1.74 -0.94
CA ASP A 47 5.21 -1.17 -2.10
C ASP A 47 3.73 -0.86 -1.82
N VAL A 48 3.01 -1.79 -1.19
CA VAL A 48 1.62 -1.57 -0.73
C VAL A 48 1.55 -0.37 0.21
N LEU A 49 2.43 -0.30 1.20
CA LEU A 49 2.48 0.82 2.15
C LEU A 49 2.74 2.16 1.46
N SER A 50 3.61 2.20 0.44
CA SER A 50 3.86 3.40 -0.34
C SER A 50 2.61 3.89 -1.07
N HIS A 51 1.83 2.99 -1.68
CA HIS A 51 0.53 3.32 -2.29
C HIS A 51 -0.48 3.85 -1.27
N GLU A 52 -0.59 3.19 -0.13
CA GLU A 52 -1.51 3.59 0.93
C GLU A 52 -1.15 4.97 1.51
N GLN A 53 0.13 5.21 1.75
CA GLN A 53 0.61 6.51 2.23
C GLN A 53 0.31 7.62 1.23
N PHE A 54 0.51 7.36 -0.06
CA PHE A 54 0.17 8.31 -1.11
C PHE A 54 -1.31 8.72 -1.05
N ILE A 55 -2.22 7.74 -1.02
CA ILE A 55 -3.65 8.06 -1.00
C ILE A 55 -4.08 8.68 0.34
N ALA A 56 -3.51 8.27 1.46
CA ALA A 56 -3.77 8.89 2.75
C ALA A 56 -3.44 10.39 2.76
N ASP A 57 -2.30 10.76 2.20
CA ASP A 57 -1.89 12.16 2.08
C ASP A 57 -2.83 12.94 1.14
N ARG A 58 -3.23 12.36 0.02
CA ARG A 58 -4.20 13.01 -0.90
C ARG A 58 -5.56 13.22 -0.23
N LEU A 59 -6.04 12.26 0.54
CA LEU A 59 -7.29 12.39 1.29
C LEU A 59 -7.19 13.50 2.37
N SER A 60 -6.06 13.57 3.06
CA SER A 60 -5.79 14.63 4.04
C SER A 60 -5.75 16.02 3.41
N GLU A 61 -5.13 16.17 2.26
CA GLU A 61 -5.11 17.44 1.50
C GLU A 61 -6.52 17.90 1.14
N ILE A 62 -7.36 16.99 0.68
CA ILE A 62 -8.75 17.30 0.32
C ILE A 62 -9.54 17.73 1.56
N LEU A 63 -9.38 17.02 2.69
CA LEU A 63 -10.06 17.34 3.95
C LEU A 63 -9.66 18.69 4.51
N HIS A 64 -8.41 19.07 4.40
CA HIS A 64 -7.88 20.30 4.99
C HIS A 64 -7.83 21.47 4.00
N GLY A 65 -8.13 21.23 2.72
CA GLY A 65 -8.08 22.26 1.67
C GLY A 65 -6.69 22.84 1.41
N GLN A 66 -5.65 22.12 1.82
CA GLN A 66 -4.25 22.52 1.66
C GLN A 66 -3.36 21.31 1.42
N MET A 67 -2.19 21.52 0.83
CA MET A 67 -1.21 20.47 0.66
C MET A 67 -0.81 19.91 2.04
N TYR A 68 -0.98 18.63 2.22
CA TYR A 68 -0.60 17.96 3.45
C TYR A 68 0.92 17.86 3.54
N SER A 69 1.47 18.55 4.52
CA SER A 69 2.86 18.36 4.91
C SER A 69 2.85 17.49 6.17
N PRO A 70 3.34 16.24 6.11
CA PRO A 70 3.42 15.43 7.31
C PRO A 70 4.21 16.19 8.36
N SER A 71 3.57 16.51 9.48
CA SER A 71 4.29 17.01 10.65
C SER A 71 5.32 15.95 11.01
N ALA A 72 6.49 16.35 11.44
CA ALA A 72 7.64 15.51 11.78
C ALA A 72 7.28 14.06 12.15
N SER A 73 6.99 13.25 11.15
CA SER A 73 6.80 11.83 11.33
C SER A 73 8.17 11.17 11.44
N PHE A 74 8.25 10.18 12.28
CA PHE A 74 9.46 9.41 12.52
C PHE A 74 9.52 8.14 11.69
N THR A 75 8.54 7.91 10.80
CA THR A 75 8.55 6.72 9.95
C THR A 75 9.57 6.87 8.82
N ALA A 76 10.19 5.76 8.48
CA ALA A 76 11.19 5.72 7.42
C ALA A 76 10.60 6.11 6.06
N LEU A 77 9.35 5.67 5.76
CA LEU A 77 8.68 5.99 4.51
C LEU A 77 8.38 7.48 4.39
N GLU A 78 7.86 8.11 5.43
CA GLU A 78 7.54 9.54 5.39
C GLU A 78 8.79 10.39 5.25
N ASN A 79 9.90 10.01 5.89
CA ASN A 79 11.19 10.66 5.69
C ASN A 79 11.68 10.52 4.25
N PHE A 80 11.55 9.32 3.68
CA PHE A 80 11.90 9.06 2.29
C PHE A 80 11.06 9.91 1.33
N GLN A 81 9.75 9.94 1.53
CA GLN A 81 8.83 10.69 0.68
C GLN A 81 9.05 12.21 0.76
N ARG A 82 9.46 12.71 1.94
CA ARG A 82 9.81 14.12 2.12
C ARG A 82 11.08 14.47 1.34
N GLU A 83 12.04 13.57 1.28
CA GLU A 83 13.31 13.76 0.59
C GLU A 83 13.22 13.52 -0.93
N TYR A 84 12.53 12.45 -1.35
CA TYR A 84 12.52 11.98 -2.75
C TYR A 84 11.17 12.11 -3.46
N GLY A 85 10.10 12.38 -2.73
CA GLY A 85 8.73 12.39 -3.24
C GLY A 85 8.14 10.98 -3.42
N TYR A 86 6.90 10.95 -3.84
CA TYR A 86 6.22 9.71 -4.19
C TYR A 86 6.61 9.22 -5.58
N PRO A 87 6.55 7.89 -5.82
CA PRO A 87 6.52 7.38 -7.18
C PRO A 87 5.39 8.03 -7.99
N ASP A 88 5.56 8.14 -9.30
CA ASP A 88 4.54 8.71 -10.17
C ASP A 88 3.44 7.69 -10.45
N TYR A 89 2.49 7.56 -9.53
CA TYR A 89 1.41 6.58 -9.63
C TYR A 89 0.27 6.97 -10.58
N GLU A 90 0.02 8.24 -10.77
CA GLU A 90 -1.19 8.74 -11.44
C GLU A 90 -0.94 9.36 -12.83
N SER A 91 0.31 9.48 -13.24
CA SER A 91 0.66 9.94 -14.58
C SER A 91 0.19 8.95 -15.65
N PRO A 92 -0.25 9.44 -16.82
CA PRO A 92 -0.60 8.59 -17.96
C PRO A 92 0.60 7.97 -18.66
N LEU A 93 1.81 8.24 -18.22
CA LEU A 93 3.03 7.64 -18.77
C LEU A 93 3.03 6.12 -18.62
N ALA A 94 3.67 5.43 -19.54
CA ALA A 94 3.92 4.01 -19.40
C ALA A 94 4.81 3.73 -18.18
N GLU A 95 4.60 2.62 -17.48
CA GLU A 95 5.35 2.28 -16.26
C GLU A 95 6.89 2.38 -16.45
N LYS A 96 7.38 1.96 -17.60
CA LYS A 96 8.82 2.05 -17.95
C LYS A 96 9.36 3.48 -18.04
N ASP A 97 8.49 4.45 -18.26
CA ASP A 97 8.85 5.86 -18.47
C ASP A 97 8.62 6.71 -17.21
N LYS A 98 8.06 6.12 -16.17
CA LYS A 98 7.81 6.79 -14.88
C LYS A 98 9.07 6.81 -14.01
N PRO A 99 9.36 7.94 -13.35
CA PRO A 99 10.37 7.94 -12.30
C PRO A 99 9.88 7.14 -11.09
N HIS A 100 10.60 6.10 -10.74
CA HIS A 100 10.31 5.26 -9.58
C HIS A 100 11.44 5.41 -8.55
N PRO A 101 11.22 6.13 -7.45
CA PRO A 101 12.15 6.12 -6.34
C PRO A 101 12.33 4.68 -5.80
N PRO A 102 13.52 4.30 -5.33
CA PRO A 102 13.80 2.94 -4.90
C PRO A 102 13.21 2.66 -3.50
N VAL A 103 11.89 2.60 -3.38
CA VAL A 103 11.16 2.39 -2.12
C VAL A 103 11.64 1.14 -1.40
N THR A 104 11.82 0.04 -2.13
CA THR A 104 12.27 -1.23 -1.55
C THR A 104 13.68 -1.16 -0.98
N GLU A 105 14.57 -0.41 -1.61
CA GLU A 105 15.93 -0.19 -1.12
C GLU A 105 15.94 0.58 0.21
N PHE A 106 15.03 1.52 0.35
CA PHE A 106 14.88 2.30 1.56
C PHE A 106 14.44 1.46 2.77
N TYR A 107 13.55 0.49 2.55
CA TYR A 107 13.08 -0.43 3.59
C TYR A 107 14.02 -1.59 3.88
N LYS A 108 15.14 -1.70 3.19
CA LYS A 108 16.07 -2.82 3.29
C LYS A 108 16.50 -3.14 4.72
N ASN A 109 16.76 -2.11 5.52
CA ASN A 109 17.23 -2.23 6.90
C ASN A 109 16.12 -2.09 7.96
N ILE A 110 14.86 -2.01 7.54
CA ILE A 110 13.72 -1.86 8.43
C ILE A 110 13.08 -3.22 8.64
N GLY A 111 12.70 -3.54 9.89
CA GLY A 111 12.07 -4.81 10.22
C GLY A 111 10.68 -4.95 9.62
N PHE A 112 10.29 -6.18 9.30
CA PHE A 112 8.94 -6.48 8.78
C PHE A 112 7.84 -6.03 9.76
N ASP A 113 8.02 -6.27 11.06
CA ASP A 113 7.05 -5.85 12.09
C ASP A 113 6.86 -4.33 12.14
N GLU A 114 7.91 -3.59 11.87
CA GLU A 114 7.85 -2.14 11.80
C GLU A 114 7.06 -1.66 10.57
N ILE A 115 7.27 -2.29 9.41
CA ILE A 115 6.48 -2.03 8.20
C ILE A 115 5.01 -2.34 8.43
N VAL A 116 4.69 -3.48 9.06
CA VAL A 116 3.31 -3.86 9.40
C VAL A 116 2.68 -2.83 10.33
N SER A 117 3.41 -2.37 11.34
CA SER A 117 2.90 -1.36 12.28
C SER A 117 2.59 -0.03 11.60
N GLU A 118 3.46 0.42 10.70
CA GLU A 118 3.22 1.63 9.90
C GLU A 118 2.00 1.46 9.00
N GLU A 119 1.89 0.33 8.32
CA GLU A 119 0.77 0.04 7.42
C GLU A 119 -0.58 0.06 8.17
N LEU A 120 -0.66 -0.50 9.37
CA LEU A 120 -1.87 -0.47 10.17
C LEU A 120 -2.31 0.97 10.51
N VAL A 121 -1.36 1.84 10.85
CA VAL A 121 -1.66 3.26 11.13
C VAL A 121 -2.16 3.96 9.87
N VAL A 122 -1.50 3.78 8.75
CA VAL A 122 -1.88 4.40 7.47
C VAL A 122 -3.26 3.92 7.01
N TYR A 123 -3.52 2.63 7.11
CA TYR A 123 -4.82 2.06 6.79
C TYR A 123 -5.94 2.66 7.65
N ALA A 124 -5.73 2.79 8.96
CA ALA A 124 -6.70 3.44 9.85
C ALA A 124 -6.95 4.90 9.46
N ASN A 125 -5.91 5.63 9.08
CA ASN A 125 -6.03 7.00 8.59
C ASN A 125 -6.85 7.10 7.30
N ILE A 126 -6.69 6.16 6.37
CA ILE A 126 -7.49 6.09 5.14
C ILE A 126 -8.96 5.89 5.48
N LEU A 127 -9.29 4.94 6.35
CA LEU A 127 -10.68 4.69 6.77
C LEU A 127 -11.31 5.93 7.39
N GLU A 128 -10.61 6.57 8.31
CA GLU A 128 -11.08 7.78 8.99
C GLU A 128 -11.30 8.92 7.99
N ALA A 129 -10.35 9.14 7.09
CA ALA A 129 -10.46 10.18 6.08
C ALA A 129 -11.64 9.95 5.13
N VAL A 130 -11.83 8.74 4.62
CA VAL A 130 -12.97 8.39 3.76
C VAL A 130 -14.29 8.60 4.50
N GLN A 131 -14.38 8.28 5.77
CA GLN A 131 -15.57 8.52 6.58
C GLN A 131 -15.93 10.02 6.70
N LYS A 132 -14.92 10.86 6.85
CA LYS A 132 -15.08 12.32 7.01
C LYS A 132 -15.42 13.05 5.71
N LEU A 133 -15.00 12.53 4.56
CA LEU A 133 -15.26 13.14 3.26
C LEU A 133 -16.74 13.08 2.90
N THR A 134 -17.25 14.17 2.31
CA THR A 134 -18.61 14.20 1.77
C THR A 134 -18.70 13.42 0.47
N HIS A 135 -19.90 12.99 0.10
CA HIS A 135 -20.13 12.32 -1.19
C HIS A 135 -19.71 13.22 -2.37
N HIS A 136 -19.99 14.52 -2.26
CA HIS A 136 -19.60 15.50 -3.28
C HIS A 136 -18.08 15.56 -3.46
N GLN A 137 -17.32 15.66 -2.38
CA GLN A 137 -15.85 15.59 -2.44
C GLN A 137 -15.34 14.29 -3.08
N CYS A 138 -15.99 13.16 -2.74
CA CYS A 138 -15.62 11.87 -3.33
C CYS A 138 -15.83 11.84 -4.85
N LEU A 139 -16.86 12.48 -5.37
CA LEU A 139 -17.13 12.57 -6.80
C LEU A 139 -16.19 13.56 -7.49
N ASP A 140 -16.00 14.76 -6.92
CA ASP A 140 -15.19 15.81 -7.53
C ASP A 140 -13.72 15.41 -7.71
N HIS A 141 -13.20 14.57 -6.82
CA HIS A 141 -11.82 14.13 -6.82
C HIS A 141 -11.63 12.70 -7.31
N ASP A 142 -12.67 12.08 -7.86
CA ASP A 142 -12.65 10.67 -8.30
C ASP A 142 -12.12 9.69 -7.24
N LEU A 143 -12.47 9.93 -5.98
CA LEU A 143 -11.89 9.20 -4.85
C LEU A 143 -12.28 7.73 -4.80
N TYR A 144 -13.46 7.35 -5.29
CA TYR A 144 -13.86 5.95 -5.35
C TYR A 144 -12.90 5.11 -6.19
N HIS A 145 -12.43 5.68 -7.31
CA HIS A 145 -11.43 5.04 -8.15
C HIS A 145 -10.03 5.12 -7.52
N ARG A 146 -9.62 6.29 -7.09
CA ARG A 146 -8.26 6.53 -6.56
C ARG A 146 -7.98 5.72 -5.29
N VAL A 147 -8.92 5.66 -4.35
CA VAL A 147 -8.77 4.83 -3.14
C VAL A 147 -8.64 3.36 -3.53
N ALA A 148 -9.45 2.87 -4.48
CA ALA A 148 -9.34 1.51 -4.97
C ALA A 148 -7.96 1.21 -5.58
N GLU A 149 -7.45 2.10 -6.41
CA GLU A 149 -6.15 1.96 -7.09
C GLU A 149 -4.98 1.86 -6.11
N HIS A 150 -5.06 2.54 -4.98
CA HIS A 150 -3.97 2.63 -4.02
C HIS A 150 -4.19 1.80 -2.74
N THR A 151 -5.26 1.00 -2.66
CA THR A 151 -5.54 0.12 -1.53
C THR A 151 -5.82 -1.31 -1.98
N TYR A 152 -7.07 -1.67 -2.22
CA TYR A 152 -7.42 -3.07 -2.45
C TYR A 152 -6.96 -3.63 -3.80
N ARG A 153 -6.69 -2.83 -4.82
CA ARG A 153 -6.04 -3.33 -6.03
C ARG A 153 -4.59 -3.75 -5.79
N PRO A 154 -3.74 -2.97 -5.10
CA PRO A 154 -2.45 -3.45 -4.60
C PRO A 154 -2.56 -4.72 -3.74
N TYR A 155 -3.52 -4.80 -2.82
CA TYR A 155 -3.71 -6.00 -2.00
C TYR A 155 -3.95 -7.24 -2.88
N ARG A 156 -4.83 -7.14 -3.87
CA ARG A 156 -5.12 -8.25 -4.80
C ARG A 156 -3.91 -8.65 -5.64
N ARG A 157 -3.17 -7.69 -6.18
CA ARG A 157 -1.96 -7.97 -6.98
C ARG A 157 -0.92 -8.69 -6.14
N THR A 158 -0.66 -8.20 -4.95
CA THR A 158 0.28 -8.79 -3.99
C THR A 158 -0.18 -10.18 -3.57
N SER A 159 -1.44 -10.35 -3.21
CA SER A 159 -2.01 -11.65 -2.86
C SER A 159 -1.88 -12.66 -3.98
N SER A 160 -2.15 -12.26 -5.21
CA SER A 160 -2.00 -13.14 -6.39
C SER A 160 -0.55 -13.56 -6.62
N ALA A 161 0.41 -12.67 -6.44
CA ALA A 161 1.84 -12.97 -6.53
C ALA A 161 2.26 -13.97 -5.45
N ILE A 162 1.85 -13.75 -4.21
CA ILE A 162 2.14 -14.61 -3.07
C ILE A 162 1.52 -16.02 -3.26
N HIS A 163 0.27 -16.10 -3.69
CA HIS A 163 -0.38 -17.40 -3.94
C HIS A 163 0.34 -18.22 -5.03
N ARG A 164 0.75 -17.58 -6.12
CA ARG A 164 1.52 -18.26 -7.18
C ARG A 164 2.84 -18.77 -6.66
N TRP A 165 3.54 -17.96 -5.88
CA TRP A 165 4.81 -18.32 -5.27
C TRP A 165 4.68 -19.50 -4.29
N LEU A 166 3.68 -19.47 -3.41
CA LEU A 166 3.41 -20.58 -2.48
C LEU A 166 3.11 -21.90 -3.21
N LYS A 167 2.36 -21.86 -4.31
CA LYS A 167 2.11 -23.03 -5.15
C LYS A 167 3.40 -23.56 -5.77
N LYS A 168 4.26 -22.68 -6.24
CA LYS A 168 5.56 -23.06 -6.82
C LYS A 168 6.43 -23.75 -5.77
N ILE A 169 6.59 -23.19 -4.59
CA ILE A 169 7.38 -23.79 -3.49
C ILE A 169 6.82 -25.16 -3.12
N ALA A 170 5.51 -25.31 -2.99
CA ALA A 170 4.87 -26.59 -2.66
C ALA A 170 5.12 -27.65 -3.73
N SER A 171 5.21 -27.30 -5.02
CA SER A 171 5.52 -28.22 -6.11
C SER A 171 7.00 -28.62 -6.17
N GLU A 172 7.90 -27.74 -5.76
CA GLU A 172 9.35 -28.02 -5.71
C GLU A 172 9.76 -28.86 -4.51
N SER A 173 8.91 -28.94 -3.48
CA SER A 173 9.14 -29.75 -2.27
C SER A 173 8.72 -31.22 -2.39
N LYS A 174 8.13 -31.62 -3.52
CA LYS A 174 7.76 -33.00 -3.84
C LYS A 174 8.80 -33.67 -4.73
#